data_cbe46b360f583486b04152054f904db3
#
_entry.id   cbe46b360f583486b04152054f904db3
#
_cell.length_a   1.000
_cell.length_b   1.000
_cell.length_c   1.000
_cell.angle_alpha   90.00
_cell.angle_beta   90.00
_cell.angle_gamma   90.00
#
_symmetry.space_group_name_H-M   'P 1'
#
loop_
_entity.id
_entity.type
_entity.pdbx_description
1 polymer ?
#
loop_
_entity_poly.entity_id
_entity_poly.type
_entity_poly.pdbx_seq_one_letter_code
_entity_poly.pdbx_strand_id
1 'polypeptide(L)'
;MKVLKDSFIYLIGELFAKSLPFLMLPYLTRKLGPDGFGELSYYLTMLSLFGIFVGLSQDGAVTRYFYFYGKKALNTVVKAGYLFNILISSLLLMVCWWYKAEIIAYIVLATMFQSFVSVQLALRQCQKQPFKYITIQIIFSLTNVVFTVAAL
;
A
#
# COMPACT_ATOMS: atom_id res chain seq x y z
N MET A 1 5.16 -20.84 22.21
CA MET A 1 6.46 -20.24 21.81
C MET A 1 6.52 -19.86 20.33
N LYS A 2 5.94 -20.66 19.39
CA LYS A 2 5.99 -20.35 17.94
C LYS A 2 5.22 -19.05 17.56
N VAL A 3 4.05 -18.84 18.16
CA VAL A 3 3.21 -17.64 17.92
C VAL A 3 3.91 -16.34 18.34
N LEU A 4 4.55 -16.33 19.50
CA LEU A 4 5.33 -15.17 19.98
C LEU A 4 6.50 -14.85 19.04
N LYS A 5 7.19 -15.86 18.56
CA LYS A 5 8.29 -15.69 17.61
C LYS A 5 7.80 -15.09 16.28
N ASP A 6 6.70 -15.62 15.75
CA ASP A 6 6.12 -15.11 14.50
C ASP A 6 5.62 -13.66 14.67
N SER A 7 4.97 -13.34 15.79
CA SER A 7 4.53 -11.96 16.09
C SER A 7 5.71 -10.99 16.20
N PHE A 8 6.80 -11.41 16.83
CA PHE A 8 8.00 -10.59 16.95
C PHE A 8 8.66 -10.32 15.58
N ILE A 9 8.67 -11.33 14.70
CA ILE A 9 9.17 -11.19 13.34
C ILE A 9 8.32 -10.17 12.55
N TYR A 10 6.98 -10.24 12.63
CA TYR A 10 6.09 -9.25 12.00
C TYR A 10 6.34 -7.84 12.54
N LEU A 11 6.47 -7.70 13.86
CA LEU A 11 6.71 -6.41 14.51
C LEU A 11 8.02 -5.76 14.01
N ILE A 12 9.11 -6.52 13.96
CA ILE A 12 10.41 -6.02 13.48
C ILE A 12 10.32 -5.61 12.01
N GLY A 13 9.69 -6.44 11.17
CA GLY A 13 9.51 -6.13 9.75
C GLY A 13 8.70 -4.86 9.51
N GLU A 14 7.60 -4.68 10.25
CA GLU A 14 6.78 -3.48 10.20
C GLU A 14 7.52 -2.23 10.70
N LEU A 15 8.24 -2.36 11.82
CA LEU A 15 9.01 -1.28 12.39
C LEU A 15 10.10 -0.82 11.41
N PHE A 16 10.81 -1.76 10.79
CA PHE A 16 11.82 -1.45 9.79
C PHE A 16 11.21 -0.77 8.56
N ALA A 17 10.12 -1.30 8.02
CA ALA A 17 9.47 -0.75 6.85
C ALA A 17 8.91 0.67 7.08
N LYS A 18 8.40 0.95 8.28
CA LYS A 18 7.87 2.27 8.66
C LYS A 18 8.97 3.25 9.08
N SER A 19 10.11 2.77 9.54
CA SER A 19 11.25 3.63 9.90
C SER A 19 11.92 4.25 8.66
N LEU A 20 11.92 3.57 7.52
CA LEU A 20 12.52 4.08 6.28
C LEU A 20 11.89 5.40 5.80
N PRO A 21 10.57 5.52 5.62
CA PRO A 21 9.94 6.80 5.28
C PRO A 21 10.18 7.88 6.34
N PHE A 22 10.19 7.50 7.62
CA PHE A 22 10.46 8.44 8.71
C PHE A 22 11.88 9.00 8.65
N LEU A 23 12.88 8.17 8.38
CA LEU A 23 14.27 8.61 8.20
C LEU A 23 14.46 9.49 6.94
N MET A 24 13.57 9.32 5.94
CA MET A 24 13.60 10.17 4.75
C MET A 24 13.02 11.58 5.00
N LEU A 25 12.21 11.80 6.04
CA LEU A 25 11.61 13.11 6.31
C LEU A 25 12.63 14.25 6.41
N PRO A 26 13.72 14.15 7.22
CA PRO A 26 14.72 15.22 7.31
C PRO A 26 15.43 15.49 5.97
N TYR A 27 15.65 14.43 5.17
CA TYR A 27 16.25 14.57 3.86
C TYR A 27 15.32 15.31 2.89
N LEU A 28 14.05 14.91 2.84
CA LEU A 28 13.02 15.53 2.01
C LEU A 28 12.81 17.00 2.37
N THR A 29 12.73 17.31 3.67
CA THR A 29 12.53 18.68 4.16
C THR A 29 13.68 19.59 3.77
N ARG A 30 14.92 19.08 3.83
CA ARG A 30 16.10 19.86 3.43
C ARG A 30 16.21 20.09 1.92
N LYS A 31 15.83 19.07 1.13
CA LYS A 31 15.92 19.13 -0.34
C LYS A 31 14.81 19.96 -0.97
N LEU A 32 13.59 19.78 -0.51
CA LEU A 32 12.39 20.42 -1.08
C LEU A 32 12.14 21.83 -0.52
N GLY A 33 12.66 22.11 0.66
CA GLY A 33 12.31 23.33 1.40
C GLY A 33 10.86 23.29 1.96
N PRO A 34 10.42 24.35 2.66
CA PRO A 34 9.11 24.37 3.30
C PRO A 34 7.95 24.31 2.31
N ASP A 35 8.05 25.03 1.18
CA ASP A 35 6.99 25.08 0.17
C ASP A 35 6.84 23.73 -0.56
N GLY A 36 7.94 23.14 -1.01
CA GLY A 36 7.93 21.85 -1.69
C GLY A 36 7.51 20.69 -0.77
N PHE A 37 7.85 20.77 0.53
CA PHE A 37 7.38 19.80 1.51
C PHE A 37 5.87 19.94 1.76
N GLY A 38 5.32 21.15 1.73
CA GLY A 38 3.88 21.40 1.79
C GLY A 38 3.14 20.76 0.61
N GLU A 39 3.65 20.94 -0.60
CA GLU A 39 3.09 20.33 -1.81
C GLU A 39 3.15 18.80 -1.77
N LEU A 40 4.27 18.22 -1.36
CA LEU A 40 4.40 16.78 -1.15
C LEU A 40 3.37 16.26 -0.14
N SER A 41 3.18 16.95 0.98
CA SER A 41 2.21 16.58 2.02
C SER A 41 0.78 16.60 1.50
N TYR A 42 0.45 17.55 0.64
CA TYR A 42 -0.84 17.61 -0.05
C TYR A 42 -1.06 16.38 -0.93
N TYR A 43 -0.08 15.99 -1.76
CA TYR A 43 -0.20 14.80 -2.60
C TYR A 43 -0.26 13.50 -1.80
N LEU A 44 0.48 13.39 -0.69
CA LEU A 44 0.39 12.25 0.22
C LEU A 44 -1.00 12.14 0.88
N THR A 45 -1.61 13.26 1.20
CA THR A 45 -2.98 13.30 1.72
C THR A 45 -3.99 12.84 0.67
N MET A 46 -3.85 13.32 -0.57
CA MET A 46 -4.66 12.86 -1.71
C MET A 46 -4.48 11.36 -1.97
N LEU A 47 -3.25 10.86 -1.92
CA LEU A 47 -2.96 9.43 -2.06
C LEU A 47 -3.66 8.60 -0.98
N SER A 48 -3.65 9.08 0.27
CA SER A 48 -4.36 8.41 1.37
C SER A 48 -5.87 8.42 1.16
N LEU A 49 -6.43 9.54 0.70
CA LEU A 49 -7.87 9.67 0.43
C LEU A 49 -8.30 8.74 -0.71
N PHE A 50 -7.62 8.76 -1.84
CA PHE A 50 -7.91 7.83 -2.94
C PHE A 50 -7.65 6.38 -2.55
N GLY A 51 -6.68 6.11 -1.68
CA GLY A 51 -6.41 4.78 -1.13
C GLY A 51 -7.60 4.19 -0.40
N ILE A 52 -8.39 5.02 0.31
CA ILE A 52 -9.63 4.57 0.97
C ILE A 52 -10.68 4.15 -0.06
N PHE A 53 -10.89 4.94 -1.11
CA PHE A 53 -11.89 4.65 -2.14
C PHE A 53 -11.50 3.46 -3.03
N VAL A 54 -10.26 3.39 -3.45
CA VAL A 54 -9.74 2.32 -4.31
C VAL A 54 -9.55 1.02 -3.53
N GLY A 55 -9.00 1.12 -2.31
CA GLY A 55 -8.68 -0.04 -1.48
C GLY A 55 -9.91 -0.67 -0.80
N LEU A 56 -10.92 0.14 -0.40
CA LEU A 56 -12.14 -0.28 0.33
C LEU A 56 -11.91 -1.32 1.42
N SER A 57 -10.79 -1.22 2.14
CA SER A 57 -10.40 -2.20 3.18
C SER A 57 -10.42 -3.66 2.68
N GLN A 58 -10.00 -3.93 1.47
CA GLN A 58 -9.97 -5.29 0.90
C GLN A 58 -9.06 -6.23 1.72
N ASP A 59 -7.99 -5.72 2.29
CA ASP A 59 -7.11 -6.40 3.24
C ASP A 59 -7.87 -6.91 4.47
N GLY A 60 -8.73 -6.07 5.05
CA GLY A 60 -9.63 -6.42 6.14
C GLY A 60 -10.67 -7.48 5.74
N ALA A 61 -11.27 -7.33 4.54
CA ALA A 61 -12.21 -8.30 4.01
C ALA A 61 -11.55 -9.67 3.81
N VAL A 62 -10.36 -9.73 3.21
CA VAL A 62 -9.58 -10.96 3.01
C VAL A 62 -9.28 -11.64 4.34
N THR A 63 -8.86 -10.88 5.35
CA THR A 63 -8.56 -11.39 6.68
C THR A 63 -9.81 -11.99 7.33
N ARG A 64 -10.94 -11.26 7.30
CA ARG A 64 -12.20 -11.71 7.87
C ARG A 64 -12.71 -12.99 7.21
N TYR A 65 -12.73 -13.05 5.88
CA TYR A 65 -13.19 -14.22 5.14
C TYR A 65 -12.30 -15.44 5.34
N PHE A 66 -10.98 -15.25 5.50
CA PHE A 66 -10.07 -16.34 5.81
C PHE A 66 -10.41 -17.03 7.13
N TYR A 67 -10.70 -16.26 8.18
CA TYR A 67 -11.01 -16.81 9.50
C TYR A 67 -12.41 -17.44 9.58
N PHE A 68 -13.39 -16.94 8.82
CA PHE A 68 -14.76 -17.46 8.85
C PHE A 68 -14.99 -18.63 7.90
N TYR A 69 -14.46 -18.57 6.67
CA TYR A 69 -14.78 -19.51 5.59
C TYR A 69 -13.58 -20.37 5.15
N GLY A 70 -12.41 -20.13 5.67
CA GLY A 70 -11.20 -20.88 5.35
C GLY A 70 -10.61 -20.58 3.97
N LYS A 71 -9.64 -21.42 3.57
CA LYS A 71 -8.84 -21.18 2.35
C LYS A 71 -9.63 -21.28 1.04
N LYS A 72 -10.73 -22.03 0.98
CA LYS A 72 -11.47 -22.25 -0.27
C LYS A 72 -12.18 -20.99 -0.78
N ALA A 73 -12.78 -20.21 0.13
CA ALA A 73 -13.47 -18.97 -0.22
C ALA A 73 -12.51 -17.81 -0.52
N LEU A 74 -11.28 -17.89 -0.01
CA LEU A 74 -10.29 -16.82 -0.11
C LEU A 74 -9.99 -16.42 -1.56
N ASN A 75 -9.85 -17.39 -2.44
CA ASN A 75 -9.50 -17.15 -3.85
C ASN A 75 -10.58 -16.34 -4.58
N THR A 76 -11.84 -16.59 -4.26
CA THR A 76 -12.99 -15.88 -4.82
C THR A 76 -13.05 -14.44 -4.32
N VAL A 77 -12.84 -14.23 -3.02
CA VAL A 77 -12.85 -12.89 -2.40
C VAL A 77 -11.69 -12.03 -2.94
N VAL A 78 -10.50 -12.62 -3.07
CA VAL A 78 -9.34 -11.91 -3.63
C VAL A 78 -9.56 -11.52 -5.09
N LYS A 79 -10.09 -12.44 -5.90
CA LYS A 79 -10.42 -12.15 -7.31
C LYS A 79 -11.49 -11.06 -7.43
N ALA A 80 -12.54 -11.13 -6.64
CA ALA A 80 -13.59 -10.11 -6.61
C ALA A 80 -13.02 -8.75 -6.18
N GLY A 81 -12.16 -8.74 -5.17
CA GLY A 81 -11.48 -7.53 -4.69
C GLY A 81 -10.60 -6.89 -5.77
N TYR A 82 -9.80 -7.68 -6.49
CA TYR A 82 -8.99 -7.17 -7.59
C TYR A 82 -9.81 -6.62 -8.74
N LEU A 83 -10.87 -7.33 -9.11
CA LEU A 83 -11.77 -6.89 -10.17
C LEU A 83 -12.45 -5.57 -9.81
N PHE A 84 -12.92 -5.44 -8.57
CA PHE A 84 -13.51 -4.21 -8.05
C PHE A 84 -12.49 -3.06 -8.04
N ASN A 85 -11.27 -3.30 -7.58
CA ASN A 85 -10.19 -2.32 -7.55
C ASN A 85 -9.87 -1.80 -8.97
N ILE A 86 -9.76 -2.71 -9.96
CA ILE A 86 -9.53 -2.34 -11.36
C ILE A 86 -10.69 -1.53 -11.93
N LEU A 87 -11.95 -1.91 -11.63
CA LEU A 87 -13.12 -1.18 -12.09
C LEU A 87 -13.16 0.25 -11.54
N ILE A 88 -12.99 0.42 -10.23
CA ILE A 88 -12.98 1.75 -9.58
C ILE A 88 -11.82 2.59 -10.09
N SER A 89 -10.62 2.02 -10.17
CA SER A 89 -9.45 2.74 -10.69
C SER A 89 -9.62 3.16 -12.15
N SER A 90 -10.19 2.29 -12.99
CA SER A 90 -10.46 2.61 -14.39
C SER A 90 -11.49 3.75 -14.53
N LEU A 91 -12.54 3.75 -13.71
CA LEU A 91 -13.54 4.81 -13.69
C LEU A 91 -12.92 6.14 -13.25
N LEU A 92 -12.12 6.14 -12.19
CA LEU A 92 -11.41 7.33 -11.73
C LEU A 92 -10.42 7.86 -12.77
N LEU A 93 -9.67 6.98 -13.45
CA LEU A 93 -8.75 7.36 -14.51
C LEU A 93 -9.48 7.99 -15.72
N MET A 94 -10.66 7.47 -16.06
CA MET A 94 -11.51 8.04 -17.12
C MET A 94 -11.95 9.46 -16.77
N VAL A 95 -12.33 9.70 -15.51
CA VAL A 95 -12.66 11.04 -15.00
C VAL A 95 -11.43 11.95 -15.03
N CYS A 96 -10.27 11.48 -14.58
CA CYS A 96 -9.02 12.24 -14.59
C CYS A 96 -8.62 12.64 -16.03
N TRP A 97 -8.82 11.76 -16.99
CA TRP A 97 -8.55 12.06 -18.40
C TRP A 97 -9.47 13.15 -18.94
N TRP A 98 -10.76 13.11 -18.58
CA TRP A 98 -11.72 14.14 -18.96
C TRP A 98 -11.34 15.54 -18.44
N TYR A 99 -10.85 15.61 -17.21
CA TYR A 99 -10.41 16.86 -16.57
C TYR A 99 -8.96 17.23 -16.84
N LYS A 100 -8.21 16.44 -17.63
CA LYS A 100 -6.76 16.62 -17.90
C LYS A 100 -5.92 16.72 -16.61
N ALA A 101 -6.34 16.03 -15.54
CA ALA A 101 -5.69 16.05 -14.24
C ALA A 101 -4.60 14.95 -14.16
N GLU A 102 -3.46 15.18 -14.80
CA GLU A 102 -2.37 14.19 -14.95
C GLU A 102 -1.83 13.73 -13.59
N ILE A 103 -1.58 14.66 -12.68
CA ILE A 103 -1.02 14.32 -11.35
C ILE A 103 -1.98 13.41 -10.57
N ILE A 104 -3.29 13.69 -10.61
CA ILE A 104 -4.29 12.87 -9.93
C ILE A 104 -4.36 11.48 -10.56
N ALA A 105 -4.20 11.37 -11.88
CA ALA A 105 -4.16 10.06 -12.56
C ALA A 105 -2.98 9.21 -12.07
N TYR A 106 -1.79 9.79 -11.89
CA TYR A 106 -0.64 9.07 -11.31
C TYR A 106 -0.90 8.64 -9.86
N ILE A 107 -1.58 9.48 -9.06
CA ILE A 107 -1.96 9.13 -7.69
C ILE A 107 -2.94 7.95 -7.68
N VAL A 108 -3.94 7.94 -8.56
CA VAL A 108 -4.90 6.82 -8.68
C VAL A 108 -4.19 5.53 -9.10
N LEU A 109 -3.26 5.59 -10.04
CA LEU A 109 -2.42 4.44 -10.41
C LEU A 109 -1.60 3.94 -9.23
N ALA A 110 -0.95 4.83 -8.50
CA ALA A 110 -0.15 4.47 -7.33
C ALA A 110 -1.01 3.80 -6.25
N THR A 111 -2.21 4.32 -5.97
CA THR A 111 -3.13 3.73 -4.98
C THR A 111 -3.65 2.36 -5.41
N MET A 112 -3.88 2.15 -6.72
CA MET A 112 -4.25 0.85 -7.25
C MET A 112 -3.18 -0.20 -6.98
N PHE A 113 -1.91 0.09 -7.31
CA PHE A 113 -0.80 -0.83 -7.04
C PHE A 113 -0.57 -1.04 -5.54
N GLN A 114 -0.68 0.01 -4.73
CA GLN A 114 -0.56 -0.08 -3.27
C GLN A 114 -1.64 -1.00 -2.68
N SER A 115 -2.88 -0.92 -3.17
CA SER A 115 -3.96 -1.80 -2.74
C SER A 115 -3.66 -3.27 -3.08
N PHE A 116 -3.11 -3.57 -4.26
CA PHE A 116 -2.70 -4.94 -4.61
C PHE A 116 -1.64 -5.48 -3.65
N VAL A 117 -0.65 -4.67 -3.30
CA VAL A 117 0.39 -5.06 -2.34
C VAL A 117 -0.22 -5.30 -0.96
N SER A 118 -1.14 -4.44 -0.49
CA SER A 118 -1.81 -4.59 0.81
C SER A 118 -2.61 -5.90 0.90
N VAL A 119 -3.33 -6.27 -0.15
CA VAL A 119 -4.06 -7.55 -0.23
C VAL A 119 -3.10 -8.74 -0.18
N GLN A 120 -1.97 -8.68 -0.88
CA GLN A 120 -0.95 -9.75 -0.83
C GLN A 120 -0.31 -9.87 0.55
N LEU A 121 -0.05 -8.75 1.23
CA LEU A 121 0.47 -8.75 2.59
C LEU A 121 -0.54 -9.38 3.56
N ALA A 122 -1.82 -9.01 3.48
CA ALA A 122 -2.88 -9.60 4.30
C ALA A 122 -3.00 -11.11 4.08
N LEU A 123 -2.90 -11.58 2.83
CA LEU A 123 -2.87 -13.01 2.50
C LEU A 123 -1.71 -13.75 3.17
N ARG A 124 -0.50 -13.20 3.13
CA ARG A 124 0.68 -13.82 3.74
C ARG A 124 0.58 -13.83 5.26
N GLN A 125 -0.01 -12.78 5.84
CA GLN A 125 -0.27 -12.71 7.28
C GLN A 125 -1.28 -13.78 7.70
N CYS A 126 -2.39 -13.94 6.99
CA CYS A 126 -3.38 -15.00 7.27
C CYS A 126 -2.78 -16.41 7.15
N GLN A 127 -1.90 -16.62 6.17
CA GLN A 127 -1.23 -17.91 5.94
C GLN A 127 -0.09 -18.20 6.94
N LYS A 128 0.17 -17.31 7.91
CA LYS A 128 1.26 -17.40 8.89
C LYS A 128 2.62 -17.62 8.23
N GLN A 129 2.91 -16.83 7.16
CA GLN A 129 4.18 -16.85 6.43
C GLN A 129 4.96 -15.56 6.70
N PRO A 130 5.55 -15.38 7.90
CA PRO A 130 6.17 -14.12 8.32
C PRO A 130 7.34 -13.71 7.41
N PHE A 131 8.17 -14.65 7.00
CA PHE A 131 9.31 -14.35 6.14
C PHE A 131 8.90 -13.78 4.77
N LYS A 132 7.88 -14.35 4.13
CA LYS A 132 7.38 -13.82 2.85
C LYS A 132 6.73 -12.46 3.01
N TYR A 133 6.01 -12.24 4.11
CA TYR A 133 5.44 -10.94 4.45
C TYR A 133 6.52 -9.86 4.54
N ILE A 134 7.55 -10.10 5.35
CA ILE A 134 8.67 -9.16 5.55
C ILE A 134 9.43 -8.91 4.25
N THR A 135 9.69 -9.95 3.46
CA THR A 135 10.39 -9.78 2.18
C THR A 135 9.62 -8.85 1.25
N ILE A 136 8.31 -9.04 1.09
CA ILE A 136 7.48 -8.15 0.26
C ILE A 136 7.49 -6.72 0.82
N GLN A 137 7.35 -6.57 2.13
CA GLN A 137 7.30 -5.27 2.81
C GLN A 137 8.63 -4.50 2.65
N ILE A 138 9.77 -5.18 2.84
CA ILE A 138 11.10 -4.57 2.70
C ILE A 138 11.36 -4.20 1.24
N ILE A 139 11.08 -5.08 0.29
CA ILE A 139 11.26 -4.78 -1.14
C ILE A 139 10.43 -3.56 -1.53
N PHE A 140 9.16 -3.52 -1.11
CA PHE A 140 8.27 -2.40 -1.40
C PHE A 140 8.80 -1.08 -0.81
N SER A 141 9.22 -1.09 0.47
CA SER A 141 9.79 0.09 1.13
C SER A 141 11.09 0.56 0.49
N LEU A 142 12.00 -0.36 0.18
CA LEU A 142 13.27 -0.02 -0.49
C LEU A 142 13.04 0.54 -1.89
N THR A 143 12.12 -0.06 -2.64
CA THR A 143 11.76 0.43 -3.96
C THR A 143 11.24 1.87 -3.89
N ASN A 144 10.33 2.16 -2.95
CA ASN A 144 9.81 3.50 -2.73
C ASN A 144 10.93 4.51 -2.39
N VAL A 145 11.86 4.15 -1.50
CA VAL A 145 13.01 5.00 -1.13
C VAL A 145 13.90 5.27 -2.34
N VAL A 146 14.26 4.24 -3.09
CA VAL A 146 15.11 4.38 -4.29
C VAL A 146 14.47 5.28 -5.33
N PHE A 147 13.18 5.09 -5.63
CA PHE A 147 12.46 5.94 -6.58
C PHE A 147 12.34 7.38 -6.08
N THR A 148 12.10 7.59 -4.79
CA THR A 148 12.02 8.93 -4.20
C THR A 148 13.37 9.66 -4.30
N VAL A 149 14.47 8.98 -4.00
CA VAL A 149 15.82 9.56 -4.12
C VAL A 149 16.20 9.81 -5.57
N ALA A 150 15.81 8.92 -6.49
CA ALA A 150 16.10 9.08 -7.92
C ALA A 150 15.28 10.20 -8.58
N ALA A 151 14.10 10.51 -8.05
CA ALA A 151 13.21 11.57 -8.56
C ALA A 151 13.56 12.97 -8.04
N LEU A 152 14.37 13.08 -6.98
CA LEU A 152 14.81 14.30 -6.31
C LEU A 152 16.21 14.73 -6.75
#